data_546a64a359eda48c8ca97e54911a5270
#
_entry.id   546a64a359eda48c8ca97e54911a5270
#
_cell.length_a   1.000
_cell.length_b   1.000
_cell.length_c   1.000
_cell.angle_alpha   90.00
_cell.angle_beta   90.00
_cell.angle_gamma   90.00
#
_symmetry.space_group_name_H-M   'P 1'
#
loop_
_entity.id
_entity.type
_entity.pdbx_description
1 polymer ?
#
loop_
_entity_poly.entity_id
_entity_poly.type
_entity_poly.pdbx_seq_one_letter_code
_entity_poly.pdbx_strand_id
1 'polypeptide(L)'
;VHSASMNFTGSYQKEVRRRVNEILRDLELQLPFANEFTHYAVSASGIFNEATADQKEKLCGKIYPWKRTRLVGDSITAFQGATLGRPGVLAICGTGTSIIACNKEEEFTQLGGWGPLLDDVGSAYWIALKCILASIAEFELTGPETAITPALCEWYEIKNVQGLIPVIYHPEFTRDKFAILAARLDKELGTTDPVYRQICRDAGEAVGNLTLQAVEKSGLDTSPLPLFFSGGVLQFNREAMKSFEATIRSKHKVMLSQPRLPTVLGAAMLALRDADVEITDNLVRQLETTYKNVNELLSN
;
A
#
# COMPACT_ATOMS: atom_id res chain seq x y z
N VAL A 1 4.21 13.38 -15.62
CA VAL A 1 5.11 14.00 -14.63
C VAL A 1 5.28 13.04 -13.48
N HIS A 2 6.52 12.66 -13.16
CA HIS A 2 6.85 11.81 -12.02
C HIS A 2 7.55 12.64 -10.93
N SER A 3 7.17 12.40 -9.66
CA SER A 3 7.81 13.00 -8.50
C SER A 3 8.17 11.94 -7.48
N ALA A 4 9.13 12.23 -6.60
CA ALA A 4 9.45 11.36 -5.48
C ALA A 4 8.24 11.24 -4.52
N SER A 5 8.20 10.14 -3.76
CA SER A 5 7.14 9.87 -2.78
C SER A 5 6.88 11.05 -1.85
N MET A 6 5.63 11.36 -1.61
CA MET A 6 5.18 12.41 -0.70
C MET A 6 4.57 11.78 0.55
N ASN A 7 5.15 12.05 1.71
CA ASN A 7 4.61 11.61 3.00
C ASN A 7 4.32 12.83 3.89
N PHE A 8 3.15 12.84 4.51
CA PHE A 8 2.58 13.99 5.22
C PHE A 8 3.00 14.12 6.69
N THR A 9 3.75 13.16 7.21
CA THR A 9 4.13 13.15 8.63
C THR A 9 5.33 14.06 8.91
N GLY A 10 5.14 15.10 9.72
CA GLY A 10 6.21 15.91 10.32
C GLY A 10 6.67 17.13 9.52
N SER A 11 7.95 17.48 9.62
CA SER A 11 8.59 18.69 9.09
C SER A 11 8.61 18.79 7.54
N TYR A 12 8.06 17.84 6.85
CA TYR A 12 8.04 17.73 5.39
C TYR A 12 6.90 18.51 4.69
N GLN A 13 6.01 19.18 5.42
CA GLN A 13 4.87 19.90 4.80
C GLN A 13 5.31 20.95 3.77
N LYS A 14 6.41 21.69 4.04
CA LYS A 14 6.95 22.66 3.08
C LYS A 14 7.46 22.00 1.81
N GLU A 15 8.09 20.85 1.96
CA GLU A 15 8.64 20.08 0.84
C GLU A 15 7.52 19.47 -0.01
N VAL A 16 6.50 18.89 0.63
CA VAL A 16 5.30 18.38 -0.06
C VAL A 16 4.63 19.49 -0.85
N ARG A 17 4.43 20.66 -0.22
CA ARG A 17 3.85 21.83 -0.89
C ARG A 17 4.68 22.29 -2.09
N ARG A 18 6.01 22.31 -1.95
CA ARG A 18 6.91 22.66 -3.06
C ARG A 18 6.74 21.69 -4.21
N ARG A 19 6.76 20.38 -3.95
CA ARG A 19 6.61 19.31 -4.97
C ARG A 19 5.25 19.33 -5.64
N VAL A 20 4.17 19.49 -4.89
CA VAL A 20 2.83 19.64 -5.47
C VAL A 20 2.81 20.83 -6.43
N ASN A 21 3.32 22.00 -6.03
CA ASN A 21 3.35 23.17 -6.89
C ASN A 21 4.22 22.97 -8.16
N GLU A 22 5.35 22.26 -8.04
CA GLU A 22 6.20 21.89 -9.17
C GLU A 22 5.46 20.99 -10.17
N ILE A 23 4.85 19.90 -9.68
CA ILE A 23 4.06 18.98 -10.52
C ILE A 23 2.98 19.73 -11.28
N LEU A 24 2.32 20.64 -10.61
CA LEU A 24 1.20 21.37 -11.18
C LEU A 24 1.65 22.40 -12.22
N ARG A 25 2.75 23.08 -11.94
CA ARG A 25 3.38 23.97 -12.90
C ARG A 25 3.85 23.21 -14.15
N ASP A 26 4.42 22.03 -13.96
CA ASP A 26 4.85 21.17 -15.06
C ASP A 26 3.67 20.69 -15.89
N LEU A 27 2.54 20.36 -15.22
CA LEU A 27 1.30 20.01 -15.93
C LEU A 27 0.74 21.17 -16.73
N GLU A 28 0.72 22.40 -16.18
CA GLU A 28 0.31 23.59 -16.89
C GLU A 28 1.19 23.88 -18.13
N LEU A 29 2.50 23.65 -18.02
CA LEU A 29 3.43 23.84 -19.13
C LEU A 29 3.27 22.76 -20.23
N GLN A 30 2.90 21.53 -19.85
CA GLN A 30 2.78 20.39 -20.77
C GLN A 30 1.39 20.27 -21.41
N LEU A 31 0.37 20.82 -20.78
CA LEU A 31 -1.01 20.71 -21.21
C LEU A 31 -1.58 22.08 -21.52
N PRO A 32 -1.71 22.47 -22.80
CA PRO A 32 -2.19 23.79 -23.20
C PRO A 32 -3.62 24.10 -22.73
N PHE A 33 -4.37 23.08 -22.28
CA PHE A 33 -5.72 23.17 -21.75
C PHE A 33 -5.81 22.94 -20.23
N ALA A 34 -4.70 22.98 -19.50
CA ALA A 34 -4.69 22.78 -18.05
C ALA A 34 -5.58 23.78 -17.28
N ASN A 35 -5.75 24.99 -17.83
CA ASN A 35 -6.64 26.02 -17.28
C ASN A 35 -8.16 25.65 -17.36
N GLU A 36 -8.52 24.63 -18.14
CA GLU A 36 -9.89 24.16 -18.29
C GLU A 36 -10.27 23.11 -17.24
N PHE A 37 -9.31 22.58 -16.47
CA PHE A 37 -9.62 21.63 -15.41
C PHE A 37 -10.41 22.29 -14.29
N THR A 38 -11.53 21.70 -13.97
CA THR A 38 -12.46 22.23 -12.96
C THR A 38 -12.36 21.49 -11.63
N HIS A 39 -11.90 20.23 -11.63
CA HIS A 39 -11.81 19.38 -10.45
C HIS A 39 -10.45 18.66 -10.40
N TYR A 40 -9.96 18.47 -9.18
CA TYR A 40 -8.66 17.87 -8.93
C TYR A 40 -8.75 16.82 -7.82
N ALA A 41 -8.01 15.74 -7.93
CA ALA A 41 -7.82 14.79 -6.86
C ALA A 41 -6.33 14.62 -6.58
N VAL A 42 -5.94 14.81 -5.34
CA VAL A 42 -4.58 14.62 -4.85
C VAL A 42 -4.58 13.48 -3.85
N SER A 43 -3.72 12.53 -4.09
CA SER A 43 -3.51 11.37 -3.24
C SER A 43 -2.19 11.51 -2.50
N ALA A 44 -2.21 11.37 -1.18
CA ALA A 44 -1.00 11.50 -0.38
C ALA A 44 -0.98 10.52 0.80
N SER A 45 0.18 9.94 1.04
CA SER A 45 0.43 9.09 2.20
C SER A 45 0.40 9.93 3.49
N GLY A 46 -0.10 9.35 4.59
CA GLY A 46 -0.21 10.04 5.88
C GLY A 46 -1.48 10.86 6.06
N ILE A 47 -2.42 10.79 5.12
CA ILE A 47 -3.78 11.28 5.27
C ILE A 47 -4.70 10.09 5.48
N PHE A 48 -5.47 10.12 6.57
CA PHE A 48 -6.52 9.13 6.82
C PHE A 48 -7.82 9.63 6.21
N ASN A 49 -8.42 8.83 5.33
CA ASN A 49 -9.62 9.16 4.57
C ASN A 49 -9.47 10.44 3.73
N GLU A 50 -10.23 11.49 4.04
CA GLU A 50 -10.18 12.78 3.35
C GLU A 50 -9.59 13.86 4.26
N ALA A 51 -8.76 14.72 3.68
CA ALA A 51 -8.14 15.83 4.40
C ALA A 51 -9.17 16.88 4.82
N THR A 52 -9.00 17.41 6.02
CA THR A 52 -9.80 18.55 6.50
C THR A 52 -9.52 19.82 5.69
N ALA A 53 -10.40 20.82 5.78
CA ALA A 53 -10.21 22.10 5.12
C ALA A 53 -8.88 22.77 5.51
N ASP A 54 -8.48 22.70 6.79
CA ASP A 54 -7.21 23.23 7.30
C ASP A 54 -6.01 22.49 6.70
N GLN A 55 -6.08 21.15 6.59
CA GLN A 55 -5.04 20.36 5.92
C GLN A 55 -4.93 20.72 4.43
N LYS A 56 -6.07 20.86 3.73
CA LYS A 56 -6.09 21.26 2.32
C LYS A 56 -5.45 22.63 2.13
N GLU A 57 -5.80 23.63 2.96
CA GLU A 57 -5.24 24.98 2.88
C GLU A 57 -3.73 24.99 3.14
N LYS A 58 -3.27 24.26 4.16
CA LYS A 58 -1.84 24.13 4.46
C LYS A 58 -1.02 23.52 3.33
N LEU A 59 -1.62 22.60 2.57
CA LEU A 59 -0.95 21.81 1.57
C LEU A 59 -1.02 22.37 0.16
N CYS A 60 -2.22 22.70 -0.27
CA CYS A 60 -2.46 23.20 -1.62
C CYS A 60 -2.22 24.71 -1.70
N GLY A 61 -2.31 25.43 -0.57
CA GLY A 61 -2.10 26.88 -0.51
C GLY A 61 -3.14 27.64 -1.35
N LYS A 62 -2.85 28.93 -1.61
CA LYS A 62 -3.76 29.82 -2.37
C LYS A 62 -3.68 29.66 -3.90
N ILE A 63 -2.73 28.88 -4.40
CA ILE A 63 -2.42 28.75 -5.84
C ILE A 63 -3.39 27.82 -6.56
N TYR A 64 -4.04 26.94 -5.81
CA TYR A 64 -5.01 25.99 -6.33
C TYR A 64 -6.43 26.34 -5.96
N PRO A 65 -7.42 25.99 -6.79
CA PRO A 65 -8.81 26.02 -6.39
C PRO A 65 -9.05 24.89 -5.36
N TRP A 66 -8.40 25.01 -4.17
CA TRP A 66 -8.47 24.02 -3.11
C TRP A 66 -9.90 23.62 -2.75
N LYS A 67 -10.88 24.51 -3.00
CA LYS A 67 -12.31 24.23 -2.85
C LYS A 67 -12.83 23.18 -3.83
N ARG A 68 -12.13 22.97 -4.96
CA ARG A 68 -12.44 21.96 -5.98
C ARG A 68 -11.41 20.84 -6.00
N THR A 69 -10.54 20.76 -4.98
CA THR A 69 -9.53 19.73 -4.84
C THR A 69 -9.96 18.76 -3.76
N ARG A 70 -10.11 17.50 -4.14
CA ARG A 70 -10.22 16.41 -3.19
C ARG A 70 -8.80 15.95 -2.82
N LEU A 71 -8.46 16.04 -1.54
CA LEU A 71 -7.18 15.57 -1.00
C LEU A 71 -7.46 14.40 -0.07
N VAL A 72 -7.02 13.22 -0.46
CA VAL A 72 -7.33 11.96 0.24
C VAL A 72 -6.08 11.14 0.50
N GLY A 73 -6.20 10.16 1.39
CA GLY A 73 -5.18 9.16 1.60
C GLY A 73 -4.95 8.29 0.34
N ASP A 74 -3.72 7.83 0.17
CA ASP A 74 -3.35 6.92 -0.93
C ASP A 74 -4.15 5.60 -0.88
N SER A 75 -4.54 5.16 0.30
CA SER A 75 -5.42 4.01 0.51
C SER A 75 -6.81 4.20 -0.13
N ILE A 76 -7.39 5.40 -0.06
CA ILE A 76 -8.70 5.70 -0.65
C ILE A 76 -8.61 5.66 -2.18
N THR A 77 -7.59 6.25 -2.77
CA THR A 77 -7.40 6.21 -4.22
C THR A 77 -7.06 4.79 -4.71
N ALA A 78 -6.30 4.03 -3.93
CA ALA A 78 -6.08 2.62 -4.23
C ALA A 78 -7.39 1.82 -4.20
N PHE A 79 -8.25 2.05 -3.19
CA PHE A 79 -9.58 1.45 -3.11
C PHE A 79 -10.44 1.80 -4.32
N GLN A 80 -10.49 3.07 -4.71
CA GLN A 80 -11.25 3.52 -5.89
C GLN A 80 -10.77 2.82 -7.17
N GLY A 81 -9.46 2.70 -7.36
CA GLY A 81 -8.90 1.97 -8.50
C GLY A 81 -9.21 0.47 -8.47
N ALA A 82 -9.22 -0.14 -7.30
CA ALA A 82 -9.49 -1.56 -7.13
C ALA A 82 -10.95 -1.92 -7.38
N THR A 83 -11.86 -1.21 -6.75
CA THR A 83 -13.30 -1.53 -6.68
C THR A 83 -14.12 -0.79 -7.73
N LEU A 84 -13.55 0.19 -8.42
CA LEU A 84 -14.26 1.19 -9.23
C LEU A 84 -15.28 1.99 -8.40
N GLY A 85 -14.98 2.15 -7.10
CA GLY A 85 -15.82 2.85 -6.13
C GLY A 85 -17.07 2.07 -5.70
N ARG A 86 -17.14 0.77 -5.96
CA ARG A 86 -18.22 -0.09 -5.49
C ARG A 86 -17.93 -0.56 -4.06
N PRO A 87 -18.97 -0.89 -3.26
CA PRO A 87 -18.78 -1.50 -1.95
C PRO A 87 -17.91 -2.75 -2.01
N GLY A 88 -17.01 -2.90 -1.04
CA GLY A 88 -16.07 -4.02 -0.99
C GLY A 88 -14.89 -3.76 -0.05
N VAL A 89 -13.87 -4.57 -0.16
CA VAL A 89 -12.67 -4.49 0.67
C VAL A 89 -11.43 -4.49 -0.21
N LEU A 90 -10.45 -3.67 0.14
CA LEU A 90 -9.09 -3.73 -0.42
C LEU A 90 -8.11 -4.01 0.71
N ALA A 91 -7.39 -5.13 0.62
CA ALA A 91 -6.27 -5.47 1.47
C ALA A 91 -4.95 -5.08 0.76
N ILE A 92 -4.25 -4.10 1.29
CA ILE A 92 -2.93 -3.70 0.83
C ILE A 92 -1.89 -4.31 1.78
N CYS A 93 -1.01 -5.16 1.27
CA CYS A 93 0.08 -5.74 2.03
C CYS A 93 1.35 -5.79 1.18
N GLY A 94 2.15 -4.74 1.34
CA GLY A 94 3.43 -4.52 0.67
C GLY A 94 4.52 -4.22 1.69
N THR A 95 5.21 -3.10 1.58
CA THR A 95 6.17 -2.62 2.59
C THR A 95 5.50 -2.39 3.95
N GLY A 96 4.25 -1.97 3.96
CA GLY A 96 3.35 -1.89 5.12
C GLY A 96 2.01 -2.56 4.85
N THR A 97 1.09 -2.49 5.82
CA THR A 97 -0.23 -3.11 5.75
C THR A 97 -1.32 -2.08 6.01
N SER A 98 -2.34 -2.05 5.14
CA SER A 98 -3.56 -1.24 5.33
C SER A 98 -4.75 -1.94 4.70
N ILE A 99 -5.86 -1.98 5.41
CA ILE A 99 -7.12 -2.57 4.94
C ILE A 99 -8.15 -1.46 4.86
N ILE A 100 -8.82 -1.37 3.72
CA ILE A 100 -9.90 -0.41 3.49
C ILE A 100 -11.17 -1.17 3.11
N ALA A 101 -12.24 -0.95 3.87
CA ALA A 101 -13.56 -1.43 3.54
C ALA A 101 -14.49 -0.23 3.28
N CYS A 102 -15.43 -0.40 2.35
CA CYS A 102 -16.46 0.58 2.07
C CYS A 102 -17.81 -0.12 1.99
N ASN A 103 -18.80 0.34 2.75
CA ASN A 103 -20.14 -0.19 2.77
C ASN A 103 -21.03 0.40 1.63
N LYS A 104 -22.31 0.05 1.62
CA LYS A 104 -23.28 0.54 0.61
C LYS A 104 -23.64 2.01 0.77
N GLU A 105 -23.44 2.55 1.95
CA GLU A 105 -23.67 3.95 2.32
C GLU A 105 -22.44 4.84 1.97
N GLU A 106 -21.44 4.26 1.28
CA GLU A 106 -20.16 4.90 0.93
C GLU A 106 -19.32 5.32 2.15
N GLU A 107 -19.51 4.67 3.29
CA GLU A 107 -18.72 4.90 4.50
C GLU A 107 -17.45 4.07 4.48
N PHE A 108 -16.32 4.74 4.67
CA PHE A 108 -15.00 4.10 4.67
C PHE A 108 -14.57 3.70 6.08
N THR A 109 -14.11 2.47 6.20
CA THR A 109 -13.40 1.95 7.39
C THR A 109 -11.99 1.61 6.98
N GLN A 110 -11.00 2.20 7.64
CA GLN A 110 -9.59 1.85 7.46
C GLN A 110 -9.05 1.24 8.75
N LEU A 111 -8.35 0.10 8.62
CA LEU A 111 -7.55 -0.52 9.66
C LEU A 111 -6.13 -0.71 9.16
N GLY A 112 -5.17 -0.61 10.07
CA GLY A 112 -3.75 -0.62 9.70
C GLY A 112 -3.27 0.73 9.14
N GLY A 113 -2.02 0.73 8.63
CA GLY A 113 -1.43 1.91 8.03
C GLY A 113 -0.82 2.91 9.01
N TRP A 114 -0.58 2.51 10.26
CA TRP A 114 0.06 3.35 11.28
C TRP A 114 1.59 3.39 11.17
N GLY A 115 2.14 2.62 10.25
CA GLY A 115 3.58 2.54 10.01
C GLY A 115 4.29 1.47 10.85
N PRO A 116 5.57 1.21 10.56
CA PRO A 116 6.28 0.00 11.01
C PRO A 116 6.55 -0.08 12.51
N LEU A 117 6.58 1.07 13.21
CA LEU A 117 6.82 1.10 14.66
C LEU A 117 5.55 0.84 15.48
N LEU A 118 4.39 1.15 14.92
CA LEU A 118 3.11 1.08 15.63
C LEU A 118 2.23 -0.07 15.13
N ASP A 119 2.48 -0.55 13.90
CA ASP A 119 1.60 -1.47 13.22
C ASP A 119 2.32 -2.21 12.07
N ASP A 120 1.74 -2.25 10.87
CA ASP A 120 2.21 -2.94 9.67
C ASP A 120 2.31 -4.46 9.81
N VAL A 121 1.42 -5.06 10.59
CA VAL A 121 1.36 -6.51 10.83
C VAL A 121 1.24 -7.26 9.50
N GLY A 122 2.06 -8.30 9.33
CA GLY A 122 2.06 -9.16 8.14
C GLY A 122 2.73 -8.55 6.91
N SER A 123 3.20 -7.29 6.97
CA SER A 123 3.90 -6.62 5.86
C SER A 123 5.28 -7.21 5.58
N ALA A 124 5.91 -6.79 4.48
CA ALA A 124 7.28 -7.15 4.18
C ALA A 124 8.27 -6.67 5.26
N TYR A 125 8.02 -5.48 5.83
CA TYR A 125 8.77 -5.01 7.00
C TYR A 125 8.64 -5.99 8.17
N TRP A 126 7.42 -6.38 8.50
CA TRP A 126 7.13 -7.31 9.59
C TRP A 126 7.77 -8.68 9.36
N ILE A 127 7.66 -9.24 8.15
CA ILE A 127 8.29 -10.51 7.78
C ILE A 127 9.80 -10.44 7.95
N ALA A 128 10.45 -9.40 7.42
CA ALA A 128 11.90 -9.22 7.55
C ALA A 128 12.33 -9.10 9.01
N LEU A 129 11.60 -8.34 9.82
CA LEU A 129 11.86 -8.22 11.25
C LEU A 129 11.73 -9.57 11.97
N LYS A 130 10.69 -10.36 11.67
CA LYS A 130 10.51 -11.71 12.24
C LYS A 130 11.62 -12.66 11.81
N CYS A 131 12.12 -12.54 10.58
CA CYS A 131 13.26 -13.33 10.11
C CYS A 131 14.56 -12.98 10.88
N ILE A 132 14.81 -11.69 11.11
CA ILE A 132 15.95 -11.25 11.92
C ILE A 132 15.82 -11.80 13.35
N LEU A 133 14.63 -11.71 13.95
CA LEU A 133 14.37 -12.24 15.30
C LEU A 133 14.52 -13.76 15.36
N ALA A 134 14.12 -14.50 14.33
CA ALA A 134 14.33 -15.95 14.24
C ALA A 134 15.83 -16.31 14.20
N SER A 135 16.62 -15.55 13.45
CA SER A 135 18.08 -15.72 13.41
C SER A 135 18.76 -15.42 14.76
N ILE A 136 18.24 -14.43 15.50
CA ILE A 136 18.71 -14.13 16.86
C ILE A 136 18.35 -15.29 17.79
N ALA A 137 17.13 -15.81 17.72
CA ALA A 137 16.68 -16.93 18.55
C ALA A 137 17.50 -18.21 18.29
N GLU A 138 17.84 -18.50 17.03
CA GLU A 138 18.75 -19.59 16.69
C GLU A 138 20.15 -19.37 17.30
N PHE A 139 20.72 -18.18 17.13
CA PHE A 139 22.03 -17.82 17.67
C PHE A 139 22.11 -17.96 19.21
N GLU A 140 21.00 -17.59 19.89
CA GLU A 140 20.86 -17.68 21.35
C GLU A 140 20.42 -19.08 21.82
N LEU A 141 20.25 -20.05 20.93
CA LEU A 141 19.77 -21.42 21.23
C LEU A 141 18.38 -21.45 21.87
N THR A 142 17.55 -20.45 21.58
CA THR A 142 16.16 -20.32 22.07
C THR A 142 15.13 -20.62 20.97
N GLY A 143 15.56 -20.82 19.74
CA GLY A 143 14.75 -21.13 18.58
C GLY A 143 15.33 -22.25 17.72
N PRO A 144 14.59 -22.71 16.71
CA PRO A 144 15.05 -23.76 15.80
C PRO A 144 16.13 -23.24 14.85
N GLU A 145 16.93 -24.17 14.33
CA GLU A 145 17.84 -23.92 13.21
C GLU A 145 17.07 -23.44 11.97
N THR A 146 17.64 -22.49 11.24
CA THR A 146 17.04 -21.90 10.04
C THR A 146 18.07 -21.48 9.00
N ALA A 147 17.76 -21.64 7.73
CA ALA A 147 18.59 -21.14 6.64
C ALA A 147 18.57 -19.61 6.51
N ILE A 148 17.74 -18.91 7.29
CA ILE A 148 17.70 -17.44 7.35
C ILE A 148 19.03 -16.90 7.86
N THR A 149 19.59 -17.52 8.92
CA THR A 149 20.83 -17.07 9.55
C THR A 149 22.02 -17.05 8.58
N PRO A 150 22.39 -18.16 7.91
CA PRO A 150 23.48 -18.13 6.95
C PRO A 150 23.22 -17.19 5.78
N ALA A 151 21.98 -17.06 5.28
CA ALA A 151 21.63 -16.13 4.24
C ALA A 151 21.90 -14.66 4.65
N LEU A 152 21.49 -14.27 5.86
CA LEU A 152 21.76 -12.93 6.40
C LEU A 152 23.25 -12.68 6.58
N CYS A 153 23.99 -13.68 7.10
CA CYS A 153 25.44 -13.57 7.28
C CYS A 153 26.19 -13.38 5.96
N GLU A 154 25.80 -14.10 4.92
CA GLU A 154 26.37 -13.98 3.58
C GLU A 154 26.06 -12.61 2.95
N TRP A 155 24.80 -12.17 3.01
CA TRP A 155 24.40 -10.93 2.34
C TRP A 155 24.95 -9.66 2.93
N TYR A 156 25.20 -9.68 4.25
CA TYR A 156 25.77 -8.52 4.95
C TYR A 156 27.26 -8.69 5.25
N GLU A 157 27.89 -9.78 4.74
CA GLU A 157 29.31 -10.07 4.92
C GLU A 157 29.73 -10.07 6.40
N ILE A 158 28.88 -10.63 7.27
CA ILE A 158 29.07 -10.69 8.72
C ILE A 158 29.37 -12.09 9.18
N LYS A 159 30.15 -12.21 10.25
CA LYS A 159 30.58 -13.52 10.78
C LYS A 159 29.48 -14.28 11.52
N ASN A 160 28.59 -13.55 12.14
CA ASN A 160 27.46 -14.07 12.91
C ASN A 160 26.36 -12.99 13.05
N VAL A 161 25.22 -13.36 13.64
CA VAL A 161 24.04 -12.52 13.80
C VAL A 161 24.29 -11.20 14.56
N GLN A 162 25.27 -11.17 15.49
CA GLN A 162 25.64 -9.93 16.19
C GLN A 162 26.12 -8.83 15.23
N GLY A 163 26.70 -9.20 14.09
CA GLY A 163 27.08 -8.29 13.03
C GLY A 163 25.91 -7.55 12.37
N LEU A 164 24.64 -7.98 12.58
CA LEU A 164 23.47 -7.26 12.12
C LEU A 164 23.24 -5.94 12.88
N ILE A 165 23.74 -5.80 14.10
CA ILE A 165 23.51 -4.61 14.92
C ILE A 165 23.95 -3.33 14.18
N PRO A 166 25.21 -3.17 13.76
CA PRO A 166 25.63 -1.96 13.04
C PRO A 166 24.93 -1.82 11.68
N VAL A 167 24.47 -2.90 11.04
CA VAL A 167 23.74 -2.86 9.77
C VAL A 167 22.34 -2.28 9.98
N ILE A 168 21.58 -2.86 10.90
CA ILE A 168 20.17 -2.52 11.12
C ILE A 168 20.00 -1.13 11.74
N TYR A 169 20.91 -0.73 12.64
CA TYR A 169 20.90 0.58 13.28
C TYR A 169 21.59 1.68 12.47
N HIS A 170 22.11 1.36 11.29
CA HIS A 170 22.65 2.38 10.39
C HIS A 170 21.51 3.29 9.88
N PRO A 171 21.69 4.63 9.87
CA PRO A 171 20.63 5.56 9.42
C PRO A 171 20.10 5.32 8.00
N GLU A 172 20.92 4.71 7.14
CA GLU A 172 20.52 4.35 5.77
C GLU A 172 19.74 3.03 5.70
N PHE A 173 19.60 2.28 6.79
CA PHE A 173 18.79 1.07 6.82
C PHE A 173 17.32 1.44 7.04
N THR A 174 16.72 1.95 6.00
CA THR A 174 15.35 2.45 6.00
C THR A 174 14.31 1.33 5.91
N ARG A 175 13.05 1.66 6.08
CA ARG A 175 11.90 0.76 5.91
C ARG A 175 11.94 -0.02 4.58
N ASP A 176 12.40 0.61 3.50
CA ASP A 176 12.48 -0.03 2.19
C ASP A 176 13.55 -1.13 2.14
N LYS A 177 14.62 -1.02 2.93
CA LYS A 177 15.63 -2.07 3.06
C LYS A 177 15.06 -3.34 3.69
N PHE A 178 14.16 -3.22 4.69
CA PHE A 178 13.43 -4.36 5.23
C PHE A 178 12.53 -5.02 4.17
N ALA A 179 11.84 -4.24 3.34
CA ALA A 179 11.01 -4.80 2.28
C ALA A 179 11.83 -5.54 1.21
N ILE A 180 13.01 -5.00 0.85
CA ILE A 180 13.96 -5.65 -0.05
C ILE A 180 14.47 -6.96 0.57
N LEU A 181 14.80 -6.95 1.87
CA LEU A 181 15.23 -8.13 2.60
C LEU A 181 14.16 -9.23 2.56
N ALA A 182 12.89 -8.90 2.84
CA ALA A 182 11.80 -9.87 2.79
C ALA A 182 11.66 -10.51 1.39
N ALA A 183 11.72 -9.70 0.34
CA ALA A 183 11.62 -10.18 -1.04
C ALA A 183 12.80 -11.09 -1.43
N ARG A 184 14.02 -10.79 -0.94
CA ARG A 184 15.20 -11.61 -1.16
C ARG A 184 15.10 -12.95 -0.43
N LEU A 185 14.67 -12.94 0.84
CA LEU A 185 14.42 -14.16 1.61
C LEU A 185 13.35 -15.04 0.95
N ASP A 186 12.27 -14.43 0.43
CA ASP A 186 11.22 -15.18 -0.25
C ASP A 186 11.76 -15.93 -1.48
N LYS A 187 12.57 -15.25 -2.28
CA LYS A 187 13.18 -15.85 -3.47
C LYS A 187 14.08 -17.02 -3.14
N GLU A 188 14.86 -16.96 -2.06
CA GLU A 188 15.89 -17.97 -1.71
C GLU A 188 15.32 -19.08 -0.82
N LEU A 189 14.43 -18.73 0.13
CA LEU A 189 14.00 -19.65 1.20
C LEU A 189 12.50 -19.98 1.17
N GLY A 190 11.73 -19.30 0.33
CA GLY A 190 10.26 -19.37 0.32
C GLY A 190 9.68 -20.78 0.15
N THR A 191 10.43 -21.70 -0.43
CA THR A 191 9.99 -23.10 -0.63
C THR A 191 10.72 -24.11 0.26
N THR A 192 11.85 -23.77 0.88
CA THR A 192 12.76 -24.70 1.52
C THR A 192 12.82 -24.57 3.03
N ASP A 193 12.86 -23.36 3.57
CA ASP A 193 13.03 -23.17 5.00
C ASP A 193 11.69 -23.18 5.74
N PRO A 194 11.49 -24.09 6.73
CA PRO A 194 10.23 -24.21 7.45
C PRO A 194 9.94 -23.03 8.37
N VAL A 195 10.98 -22.38 8.94
CA VAL A 195 10.84 -21.21 9.81
C VAL A 195 10.36 -20.01 9.00
N TYR A 196 11.01 -19.74 7.86
CA TYR A 196 10.59 -18.69 6.94
C TYR A 196 9.13 -18.88 6.48
N ARG A 197 8.79 -20.09 6.06
CA ARG A 197 7.42 -20.42 5.63
C ARG A 197 6.39 -20.23 6.74
N GLN A 198 6.74 -20.54 7.98
CA GLN A 198 5.85 -20.28 9.12
C GLN A 198 5.65 -18.79 9.34
N ILE A 199 6.71 -17.99 9.31
CA ILE A 199 6.61 -16.52 9.41
C ILE A 199 5.70 -15.95 8.31
N CYS A 200 5.79 -16.46 7.08
CA CYS A 200 4.92 -16.04 5.99
C CYS A 200 3.46 -16.45 6.20
N ARG A 201 3.20 -17.66 6.73
CA ARG A 201 1.83 -18.07 7.09
C ARG A 201 1.23 -17.18 8.17
N ASP A 202 2.00 -16.91 9.21
CA ASP A 202 1.58 -16.02 10.30
C ASP A 202 1.30 -14.61 9.78
N ALA A 203 2.09 -14.12 8.83
CA ALA A 203 1.86 -12.84 8.16
C ALA A 203 0.52 -12.82 7.41
N GLY A 204 0.25 -13.85 6.60
CA GLY A 204 -1.00 -13.98 5.87
C GLY A 204 -2.23 -14.07 6.78
N GLU A 205 -2.14 -14.86 7.86
CA GLU A 205 -3.19 -14.97 8.87
C GLU A 205 -3.47 -13.64 9.56
N ALA A 206 -2.43 -12.91 9.95
CA ALA A 206 -2.57 -11.62 10.60
C ALA A 206 -3.28 -10.59 9.69
N VAL A 207 -2.88 -10.51 8.40
CA VAL A 207 -3.56 -9.65 7.42
C VAL A 207 -5.01 -10.09 7.20
N GLY A 208 -5.26 -11.41 7.17
CA GLY A 208 -6.60 -11.99 7.07
C GLY A 208 -7.49 -11.58 8.24
N ASN A 209 -7.00 -11.70 9.46
CA ASN A 209 -7.72 -11.29 10.67
C ASN A 209 -8.01 -9.79 10.68
N LEU A 210 -7.05 -8.95 10.30
CA LEU A 210 -7.25 -7.51 10.18
C LEU A 210 -8.32 -7.18 9.13
N THR A 211 -8.35 -7.94 8.02
CA THR A 211 -9.37 -7.80 6.97
C THR A 211 -10.76 -8.17 7.48
N LEU A 212 -10.90 -9.26 8.22
CA LEU A 212 -12.16 -9.65 8.84
C LEU A 212 -12.70 -8.59 9.81
N GLN A 213 -11.81 -8.01 10.63
CA GLN A 213 -12.17 -6.91 11.52
C GLN A 213 -12.63 -5.67 10.76
N ALA A 214 -12.01 -5.34 9.63
CA ALA A 214 -12.41 -4.22 8.79
C ALA A 214 -13.81 -4.45 8.17
N VAL A 215 -14.10 -5.67 7.73
CA VAL A 215 -15.44 -6.08 7.23
C VAL A 215 -16.49 -5.91 8.32
N GLU A 216 -16.24 -6.46 9.49
CA GLU A 216 -17.15 -6.37 10.63
C GLU A 216 -17.42 -4.92 11.03
N LYS A 217 -16.35 -4.13 11.21
CA LYS A 217 -16.45 -2.72 11.62
C LYS A 217 -17.15 -1.84 10.59
N SER A 218 -17.01 -2.14 9.31
CA SER A 218 -17.66 -1.37 8.22
C SER A 218 -19.15 -1.65 8.08
N GLY A 219 -19.66 -2.73 8.67
CA GLY A 219 -21.02 -3.19 8.43
C GLY A 219 -21.25 -3.71 7.01
N LEU A 220 -20.19 -4.03 6.27
CA LEU A 220 -20.30 -4.53 4.90
C LEU A 220 -20.91 -5.93 4.88
N ASP A 221 -22.20 -6.01 4.51
CA ASP A 221 -22.95 -7.25 4.35
C ASP A 221 -23.19 -7.54 2.86
N THR A 222 -22.23 -8.23 2.26
CA THR A 222 -22.28 -8.66 0.85
C THR A 222 -21.79 -10.10 0.72
N SER A 223 -22.52 -10.94 0.01
CA SER A 223 -22.10 -12.32 -0.25
C SER A 223 -22.32 -12.69 -1.73
N PRO A 224 -21.27 -13.10 -2.45
CA PRO A 224 -19.87 -13.19 -2.01
C PRO A 224 -19.26 -11.83 -1.72
N LEU A 225 -18.38 -11.76 -0.71
CA LEU A 225 -17.66 -10.54 -0.33
C LEU A 225 -16.68 -10.14 -1.46
N PRO A 226 -16.82 -8.94 -2.07
CA PRO A 226 -15.85 -8.43 -3.02
C PRO A 226 -14.57 -8.04 -2.28
N LEU A 227 -13.51 -8.82 -2.45
CA LEU A 227 -12.22 -8.61 -1.78
C LEU A 227 -11.12 -8.46 -2.82
N PHE A 228 -10.49 -7.32 -2.78
CA PHE A 228 -9.33 -7.00 -3.62
C PHE A 228 -8.06 -7.07 -2.78
N PHE A 229 -6.96 -7.48 -3.39
CA PHE A 229 -5.66 -7.53 -2.73
C PHE A 229 -4.57 -6.89 -3.57
N SER A 230 -3.63 -6.21 -2.91
CA SER A 230 -2.51 -5.51 -3.53
C SER A 230 -1.28 -5.57 -2.62
N GLY A 231 -0.12 -5.25 -3.20
CA GLY A 231 1.16 -5.24 -2.50
C GLY A 231 1.93 -6.56 -2.62
N GLY A 232 3.26 -6.43 -2.58
CA GLY A 232 4.17 -7.52 -2.94
C GLY A 232 4.02 -8.78 -2.08
N VAL A 233 3.65 -8.66 -0.81
CA VAL A 233 3.46 -9.82 0.06
C VAL A 233 2.30 -10.67 -0.44
N LEU A 234 1.11 -10.10 -0.62
CA LEU A 234 -0.05 -10.88 -1.08
C LEU A 234 0.03 -11.28 -2.56
N GLN A 235 0.79 -10.54 -3.38
CA GLN A 235 0.90 -10.87 -4.81
C GLN A 235 1.93 -11.96 -5.10
N PHE A 236 3.02 -12.02 -4.35
CA PHE A 236 4.16 -12.85 -4.69
C PHE A 236 4.51 -13.91 -3.62
N ASN A 237 4.23 -13.67 -2.34
CA ASN A 237 4.49 -14.66 -1.30
C ASN A 237 3.36 -15.68 -1.22
N ARG A 238 3.64 -16.89 -1.68
CA ARG A 238 2.65 -17.96 -1.80
C ARG A 238 2.08 -18.42 -0.45
N GLU A 239 2.93 -18.53 0.59
CA GLU A 239 2.49 -18.99 1.91
C GLU A 239 1.62 -17.95 2.59
N ALA A 240 2.00 -16.66 2.50
CA ALA A 240 1.20 -15.56 3.03
C ALA A 240 -0.16 -15.47 2.35
N MET A 241 -0.20 -15.49 1.02
CA MET A 241 -1.44 -15.44 0.25
C MET A 241 -2.38 -16.61 0.57
N LYS A 242 -1.83 -17.82 0.68
CA LYS A 242 -2.61 -19.02 1.00
C LYS A 242 -3.25 -18.96 2.39
N SER A 243 -2.46 -18.48 3.38
CA SER A 243 -2.95 -18.30 4.75
C SER A 243 -3.99 -17.19 4.83
N PHE A 244 -3.74 -16.05 4.18
CA PHE A 244 -4.69 -14.95 4.06
C PHE A 244 -6.03 -15.42 3.50
N GLU A 245 -6.02 -16.09 2.35
CA GLU A 245 -7.24 -16.59 1.72
C GLU A 245 -7.98 -17.59 2.61
N ALA A 246 -7.28 -18.53 3.24
CA ALA A 246 -7.86 -19.51 4.15
C ALA A 246 -8.55 -18.83 5.34
N THR A 247 -7.92 -17.81 5.93
CA THR A 247 -8.47 -17.03 7.05
C THR A 247 -9.78 -16.36 6.65
N ILE A 248 -9.81 -15.67 5.50
CA ILE A 248 -11.03 -15.00 5.05
C ILE A 248 -12.14 -16.02 4.73
N ARG A 249 -11.82 -17.11 4.02
CA ARG A 249 -12.79 -18.14 3.62
C ARG A 249 -13.36 -18.92 4.80
N SER A 250 -12.73 -18.88 5.96
CA SER A 250 -13.28 -19.48 7.18
C SER A 250 -14.55 -18.78 7.68
N LYS A 251 -14.79 -17.52 7.26
CA LYS A 251 -15.92 -16.68 7.70
C LYS A 251 -16.82 -16.23 6.56
N HIS A 252 -16.28 -16.00 5.36
CA HIS A 252 -17.01 -15.43 4.24
C HIS A 252 -16.81 -16.22 2.95
N LYS A 253 -17.86 -16.30 2.14
CA LYS A 253 -17.70 -16.59 0.71
C LYS A 253 -17.08 -15.34 0.08
N VAL A 254 -15.97 -15.46 -0.64
CA VAL A 254 -15.25 -14.30 -1.19
C VAL A 254 -15.04 -14.41 -2.69
N MET A 255 -15.17 -13.27 -3.35
CA MET A 255 -14.74 -13.04 -4.71
C MET A 255 -13.42 -12.27 -4.64
N LEU A 256 -12.31 -13.02 -4.75
CA LEU A 256 -10.96 -12.49 -4.60
C LEU A 256 -10.42 -12.04 -5.97
N SER A 257 -9.94 -10.80 -6.05
CA SER A 257 -9.49 -10.19 -7.29
C SER A 257 -8.31 -9.24 -7.07
N GLN A 258 -7.54 -8.98 -8.11
CA GLN A 258 -6.56 -7.90 -8.12
C GLN A 258 -7.25 -6.57 -8.48
N PRO A 259 -6.66 -5.40 -8.08
CA PRO A 259 -7.14 -4.10 -8.51
C PRO A 259 -7.27 -3.99 -10.03
N ARG A 260 -8.38 -3.43 -10.50
CA ARG A 260 -8.60 -3.22 -11.93
C ARG A 260 -7.78 -2.06 -12.47
N LEU A 261 -7.72 -0.97 -11.72
CA LEU A 261 -6.98 0.24 -12.08
C LEU A 261 -5.90 0.54 -11.03
N PRO A 262 -4.77 1.14 -11.43
CA PRO A 262 -3.76 1.61 -10.48
C PRO A 262 -4.27 2.81 -9.67
N THR A 263 -3.62 3.06 -8.54
CA THR A 263 -3.97 4.13 -7.57
C THR A 263 -4.14 5.51 -8.22
N VAL A 264 -3.28 5.87 -9.18
CA VAL A 264 -3.36 7.16 -9.87
C VAL A 264 -4.66 7.32 -10.66
N LEU A 265 -5.16 6.24 -11.27
CA LEU A 265 -6.45 6.26 -11.97
C LEU A 265 -7.62 6.25 -11.00
N GLY A 266 -7.45 5.67 -9.79
CA GLY A 266 -8.41 5.85 -8.70
C GLY A 266 -8.56 7.31 -8.28
N ALA A 267 -7.47 8.07 -8.25
CA ALA A 267 -7.54 9.53 -8.03
C ALA A 267 -8.29 10.25 -9.17
N ALA A 268 -7.99 9.90 -10.44
CA ALA A 268 -8.70 10.45 -11.58
C ALA A 268 -10.20 10.17 -11.52
N MET A 269 -10.60 8.97 -11.09
CA MET A 269 -12.02 8.62 -10.90
C MET A 269 -12.70 9.49 -9.85
N LEU A 270 -12.01 9.84 -8.75
CA LEU A 270 -12.55 10.75 -7.74
C LEU A 270 -12.80 12.16 -8.35
N ALA A 271 -11.84 12.68 -9.10
CA ALA A 271 -12.02 13.99 -9.75
C ALA A 271 -13.15 13.99 -10.79
N LEU A 272 -13.31 12.89 -11.54
CA LEU A 272 -14.41 12.73 -12.50
C LEU A 272 -15.79 12.67 -11.80
N ARG A 273 -15.89 11.95 -10.68
CA ARG A 273 -17.13 11.92 -9.88
C ARG A 273 -17.47 13.29 -9.30
N ASP A 274 -16.48 14.04 -8.82
CA ASP A 274 -16.69 15.40 -8.30
C ASP A 274 -17.13 16.38 -9.40
N ALA A 275 -16.85 16.04 -10.66
CA ALA A 275 -17.32 16.74 -11.86
C ALA A 275 -18.66 16.18 -12.41
N ASP A 276 -19.37 15.36 -11.63
CA ASP A 276 -20.63 14.70 -12.02
C ASP A 276 -20.53 13.81 -13.27
N VAL A 277 -19.31 13.27 -13.55
CA VAL A 277 -19.11 12.34 -14.66
C VAL A 277 -19.38 10.91 -14.20
N GLU A 278 -20.31 10.25 -14.89
CA GLU A 278 -20.63 8.85 -14.64
C GLU A 278 -19.44 7.91 -15.01
N ILE A 279 -19.07 7.05 -14.09
CA ILE A 279 -17.98 6.06 -14.30
C ILE A 279 -18.54 4.84 -15.03
N THR A 280 -18.61 4.92 -16.34
CA THR A 280 -19.07 3.82 -17.20
C THR A 280 -17.95 2.83 -17.49
N ASP A 281 -18.28 1.58 -17.88
CA ASP A 281 -17.30 0.58 -18.31
C ASP A 281 -16.49 1.03 -19.55
N ASN A 282 -17.06 1.88 -20.40
CA ASN A 282 -16.34 2.46 -21.52
C ASN A 282 -15.27 3.46 -21.06
N LEU A 283 -15.63 4.34 -20.14
CA LEU A 283 -14.67 5.29 -19.56
C LEU A 283 -13.52 4.55 -18.82
N VAL A 284 -13.84 3.50 -18.07
CA VAL A 284 -12.81 2.68 -17.41
C VAL A 284 -11.85 2.08 -18.42
N ARG A 285 -12.34 1.51 -19.52
CA ARG A 285 -11.49 0.98 -20.62
C ARG A 285 -10.62 2.06 -21.27
N GLN A 286 -11.16 3.25 -21.45
CA GLN A 286 -10.38 4.39 -21.99
C GLN A 286 -9.26 4.80 -21.02
N LEU A 287 -9.52 4.87 -19.73
CA LEU A 287 -8.52 5.15 -18.69
C LEU A 287 -7.42 4.08 -18.69
N GLU A 288 -7.78 2.79 -18.74
CA GLU A 288 -6.83 1.68 -18.82
C GLU A 288 -5.91 1.79 -20.03
N THR A 289 -6.48 2.05 -21.20
CA THR A 289 -5.75 2.17 -22.46
C THR A 289 -4.82 3.37 -22.43
N THR A 290 -5.30 4.52 -22.01
CA THR A 290 -4.50 5.75 -21.91
C THR A 290 -3.33 5.57 -20.95
N TYR A 291 -3.56 4.94 -19.80
CA TYR A 291 -2.51 4.69 -18.82
C TYR A 291 -1.42 3.75 -19.35
N LYS A 292 -1.79 2.69 -20.08
CA LYS A 292 -0.83 1.79 -20.72
C LYS A 292 0.04 2.52 -21.73
N ASN A 293 -0.58 3.29 -22.62
CA ASN A 293 0.13 4.06 -23.64
C ASN A 293 1.11 5.07 -23.02
N VAL A 294 0.71 5.76 -21.96
CA VAL A 294 1.59 6.71 -21.23
C VAL A 294 2.76 5.99 -20.58
N ASN A 295 2.55 4.83 -19.95
CA ASN A 295 3.64 4.08 -19.32
C ASN A 295 4.62 3.51 -20.35
N GLU A 296 4.17 3.06 -21.50
CA GLU A 296 5.03 2.61 -22.61
C GLU A 296 5.91 3.76 -23.13
N LEU A 297 5.36 4.96 -23.24
CA LEU A 297 6.11 6.16 -23.65
C LEU A 297 7.15 6.60 -22.60
N LEU A 298 6.91 6.35 -21.32
CA LEU A 298 7.83 6.71 -20.23
C LEU A 298 8.91 5.65 -19.97
N SER A 299 8.74 4.45 -20.53
CA SER A 299 9.67 3.32 -20.37
C SER A 299 10.70 3.24 -21.50
N ASN A 300 10.50 3.99 -22.58
CA ASN A 300 11.39 4.17 -23.73
C ASN A 300 12.18 5.48 -23.61
#